data_95d95cb826821a81c8a0eb7c92a418b0
#
_entry.id   95d95cb826821a81c8a0eb7c92a418b0
#
_cell.length_a   1.000
_cell.length_b   1.000
_cell.length_c   1.000
_cell.angle_alpha   90.00
_cell.angle_beta   90.00
_cell.angle_gamma   90.00
#
_symmetry.space_group_name_H-M   'P 1'
#
loop_
_entity.id
_entity.type
_entity.pdbx_description
1 polymer ?
#
loop_
_entity_poly.entity_id
_entity_poly.type
_entity_poly.pdbx_seq_one_letter_code
_entity_poly.pdbx_strand_id
1 'polypeptide(L)'
;MSASQEARKELSKAIKEKLQAAKSIVFVSSVGLSVAQDTELRRELRKNDVEYKVYKNTLIRYALHDLGITSFDADLNGPTSVAFGNDEVGAAKLMVEASKKYGDKFTVKSGYISEEYCDANAVKKYASIPSKNELYSMLAGTLSNFTRGLAVAVKAVADKKAEAQA
;
A
#
# COMPACT_ATOMS: atom_id res chain seq x y z
N MET A 1 -26.79 28.08 -9.04
CA MET A 1 -25.56 27.81 -8.26
C MET A 1 -24.38 28.33 -9.07
N SER A 2 -23.24 28.73 -8.43
CA SER A 2 -22.12 29.23 -9.23
C SER A 2 -21.39 28.04 -9.88
N ALA A 3 -20.90 28.22 -11.13
CA ALA A 3 -20.15 27.21 -11.87
C ALA A 3 -18.96 26.61 -11.06
N SER A 4 -18.38 27.38 -10.15
CA SER A 4 -17.34 26.91 -9.22
C SER A 4 -17.86 25.92 -8.17
N GLN A 5 -19.14 25.96 -7.79
CA GLN A 5 -19.72 25.02 -6.83
C GLN A 5 -20.08 23.70 -7.51
N GLU A 6 -20.51 23.74 -8.76
CA GLU A 6 -20.83 22.56 -9.55
C GLU A 6 -19.57 21.76 -9.85
N ALA A 7 -18.50 22.41 -10.28
CA ALA A 7 -17.20 21.78 -10.51
C ALA A 7 -16.63 21.12 -9.22
N ARG A 8 -16.83 21.73 -8.05
CA ARG A 8 -16.40 21.11 -6.77
C ARG A 8 -17.23 19.87 -6.41
N LYS A 9 -18.53 19.88 -6.69
CA LYS A 9 -19.41 18.74 -6.47
C LYS A 9 -19.08 17.58 -7.42
N GLU A 10 -18.77 17.87 -8.67
CA GLU A 10 -18.31 16.86 -9.63
C GLU A 10 -16.99 16.23 -9.21
N LEU A 11 -16.02 17.04 -8.78
CA LEU A 11 -14.76 16.53 -8.25
C LEU A 11 -14.96 15.68 -6.99
N SER A 12 -15.84 16.10 -6.07
CA SER A 12 -16.14 15.32 -4.88
C SER A 12 -16.80 13.97 -5.24
N LYS A 13 -17.70 13.94 -6.21
CA LYS A 13 -18.31 12.69 -6.71
C LYS A 13 -17.25 11.77 -7.34
N ALA A 14 -16.38 12.30 -8.19
CA ALA A 14 -15.30 11.53 -8.80
C ALA A 14 -14.32 10.97 -7.74
N ILE A 15 -14.03 11.73 -6.67
CA ILE A 15 -13.22 11.24 -5.55
C ILE A 15 -13.97 10.12 -4.81
N LYS A 16 -15.27 10.28 -4.56
CA LYS A 16 -16.11 9.27 -3.90
C LYS A 16 -16.13 7.95 -4.68
N GLU A 17 -16.33 8.00 -5.99
CA GLU A 17 -16.29 6.82 -6.87
C GLU A 17 -14.94 6.10 -6.78
N LYS A 18 -13.83 6.84 -6.76
CA LYS A 18 -12.49 6.28 -6.60
C LYS A 18 -12.24 5.69 -5.22
N LEU A 19 -12.76 6.34 -4.16
CA LEU A 19 -12.70 5.81 -2.80
C LEU A 19 -13.46 4.49 -2.66
N GLN A 20 -14.59 4.34 -3.36
CA GLN A 20 -15.38 3.10 -3.35
C GLN A 20 -14.77 2.00 -4.23
N ALA A 21 -14.11 2.37 -5.33
CA ALA A 21 -13.49 1.40 -6.24
C ALA A 21 -12.16 0.85 -5.70
N ALA A 22 -11.44 1.64 -4.90
CA ALA A 22 -10.14 1.25 -4.35
C ALA A 22 -10.30 0.34 -3.13
N LYS A 23 -9.53 -0.74 -3.07
CA LYS A 23 -9.48 -1.66 -1.92
C LYS A 23 -8.58 -1.15 -0.79
N SER A 24 -7.59 -0.34 -1.13
CA SER A 24 -6.72 0.32 -0.16
C SER A 24 -6.49 1.77 -0.52
N ILE A 25 -6.56 2.63 0.48
CA ILE A 25 -6.35 4.06 0.35
C ILE A 25 -5.33 4.46 1.41
N VAL A 26 -4.28 5.14 1.00
CA VAL A 26 -3.24 5.60 1.94
C VAL A 26 -3.08 7.11 1.82
N PHE A 27 -3.19 7.79 2.95
CA PHE A 27 -2.97 9.23 3.06
C PHE A 27 -1.52 9.48 3.47
N VAL A 28 -0.84 10.30 2.68
CA VAL A 28 0.57 10.63 2.89
C VAL A 28 0.79 12.13 2.84
N SER A 29 1.78 12.59 3.56
CA SER A 29 2.30 13.94 3.44
C SER A 29 3.52 13.92 2.54
N SER A 30 3.52 14.71 1.47
CA SER A 30 4.65 14.86 0.55
C SER A 30 5.12 16.31 0.59
N VAL A 31 6.04 16.61 1.51
CA VAL A 31 6.57 17.97 1.71
C VAL A 31 8.05 18.01 1.36
N GLY A 32 8.43 18.87 0.41
CA GLY A 32 9.84 19.08 0.08
C GLY A 32 10.47 18.02 -0.81
N LEU A 33 9.67 17.24 -1.53
CA LEU A 33 10.16 16.39 -2.61
C LEU A 33 10.62 17.25 -3.79
N SER A 34 11.73 16.88 -4.44
CA SER A 34 12.12 17.49 -5.71
C SER A 34 11.24 16.97 -6.84
N VAL A 35 11.13 17.75 -7.92
CA VAL A 35 10.34 17.35 -9.11
C VAL A 35 10.82 16.03 -9.70
N ALA A 36 12.13 15.75 -9.67
CA ALA A 36 12.69 14.49 -10.12
C ALA A 36 12.22 13.31 -9.26
N GLN A 37 12.26 13.47 -7.93
CA GLN A 37 11.81 12.46 -6.96
C GLN A 37 10.31 12.17 -7.07
N ASP A 38 9.47 13.21 -7.21
CA ASP A 38 8.02 13.04 -7.39
C ASP A 38 7.71 12.32 -8.72
N THR A 39 8.45 12.65 -9.79
CA THR A 39 8.30 11.99 -11.09
C THR A 39 8.68 10.51 -11.04
N GLU A 40 9.78 10.17 -10.35
CA GLU A 40 10.22 8.78 -10.14
C GLU A 40 9.18 8.01 -9.32
N LEU A 41 8.74 8.57 -8.20
CA LEU A 41 7.69 8.00 -7.36
C LEU A 41 6.42 7.69 -8.16
N ARG A 42 5.93 8.66 -8.94
CA ARG A 42 4.74 8.46 -9.79
C ARG A 42 4.94 7.37 -10.84
N ARG A 43 6.15 7.21 -11.38
CA ARG A 43 6.45 6.13 -12.33
C ARG A 43 6.44 4.76 -11.65
N GLU A 44 7.04 4.65 -10.45
CA GLU A 44 7.03 3.42 -9.66
C GLU A 44 5.60 3.01 -9.27
N LEU A 45 4.78 3.96 -8.83
CA LEU A 45 3.39 3.70 -8.44
C LEU A 45 2.53 3.26 -9.63
N ARG A 46 2.67 3.90 -10.79
CA ARG A 46 1.95 3.50 -12.01
C ARG A 46 2.31 2.10 -12.50
N LYS A 47 3.56 1.66 -12.32
CA LYS A 47 3.98 0.29 -12.67
C LYS A 47 3.30 -0.78 -11.82
N ASN A 48 2.85 -0.41 -10.63
CA ASN A 48 2.17 -1.30 -9.68
C ASN A 48 0.67 -1.01 -9.58
N ASP A 49 0.08 -0.36 -10.58
CA ASP A 49 -1.36 -0.04 -10.66
C ASP A 49 -1.90 0.75 -9.46
N VAL A 50 -1.05 1.61 -8.85
CA VAL A 50 -1.42 2.51 -7.78
C VAL A 50 -1.58 3.92 -8.33
N GLU A 51 -2.80 4.47 -8.21
CA GLU A 51 -3.08 5.85 -8.61
C GLU A 51 -2.70 6.80 -7.46
N TYR A 52 -1.77 7.71 -7.71
CA TYR A 52 -1.32 8.72 -6.74
C TYR A 52 -1.73 10.11 -7.18
N LYS A 53 -2.51 10.80 -6.36
CA LYS A 53 -2.98 12.17 -6.61
C LYS A 53 -2.97 13.02 -5.36
N VAL A 54 -2.75 14.31 -5.57
CA VAL A 54 -2.87 15.35 -4.55
C VAL A 54 -4.26 15.98 -4.67
N TYR A 55 -5.01 15.97 -3.59
CA TYR A 55 -6.32 16.59 -3.50
C TYR A 55 -6.37 17.63 -2.38
N LYS A 56 -7.31 18.56 -2.49
CA LYS A 56 -7.59 19.51 -1.42
C LYS A 56 -8.27 18.79 -0.25
N ASN A 57 -7.77 18.95 0.97
CA ASN A 57 -8.27 18.26 2.16
C ASN A 57 -9.79 18.41 2.36
N THR A 58 -10.34 19.60 2.08
CA THR A 58 -11.78 19.83 2.16
C THR A 58 -12.59 18.93 1.24
N LEU A 59 -12.10 18.64 0.02
CA LEU A 59 -12.78 17.74 -0.91
C LEU A 59 -12.74 16.29 -0.43
N ILE A 60 -11.60 15.87 0.13
CA ILE A 60 -11.44 14.55 0.73
C ILE A 60 -12.38 14.39 1.92
N ARG A 61 -12.45 15.40 2.81
CA ARG A 61 -13.40 15.38 3.95
C ARG A 61 -14.85 15.25 3.50
N TYR A 62 -15.28 16.04 2.53
CA TYR A 62 -16.65 15.92 2.00
C TYR A 62 -16.93 14.53 1.44
N ALA A 63 -16.00 13.97 0.68
CA ALA A 63 -16.17 12.64 0.09
C ALA A 63 -16.21 11.53 1.17
N LEU A 64 -15.39 11.62 2.22
CA LEU A 64 -15.39 10.69 3.36
C LEU A 64 -16.64 10.82 4.24
N HIS A 65 -17.08 12.05 4.53
CA HIS A 65 -18.31 12.28 5.28
C HIS A 65 -19.54 11.76 4.53
N ASP A 66 -19.58 11.89 3.20
CA ASP A 66 -20.63 11.33 2.35
C ASP A 66 -20.65 9.78 2.38
N LEU A 67 -19.53 9.15 2.78
CA LEU A 67 -19.40 7.71 3.01
C LEU A 67 -19.61 7.31 4.48
N GLY A 68 -19.88 8.28 5.36
CA GLY A 68 -20.07 8.05 6.80
C GLY A 68 -18.78 7.85 7.61
N ILE A 69 -17.63 8.14 7.02
CA ILE A 69 -16.30 7.94 7.64
C ILE A 69 -15.79 9.29 8.16
N THR A 70 -15.77 9.47 9.48
CA THR A 70 -15.31 10.71 10.15
C THR A 70 -13.95 10.56 10.82
N SER A 71 -13.41 9.34 10.88
CA SER A 71 -12.18 9.03 11.63
C SER A 71 -10.92 9.72 11.10
N PHE A 72 -10.93 10.23 9.86
CA PHE A 72 -9.77 10.85 9.21
C PHE A 72 -9.63 12.36 9.41
N ASP A 73 -10.59 13.01 10.07
CA ASP A 73 -10.60 14.48 10.18
C ASP A 73 -9.37 15.04 10.89
N ALA A 74 -8.81 14.30 11.85
CA ALA A 74 -7.60 14.67 12.57
C ALA A 74 -6.35 14.58 11.66
N ASP A 75 -6.30 13.62 10.75
CA ASP A 75 -5.12 13.33 9.91
C ASP A 75 -5.07 14.19 8.64
N LEU A 76 -6.22 14.74 8.22
CA LEU A 76 -6.34 15.59 7.03
C LEU A 76 -5.90 17.04 7.28
N ASN A 77 -4.83 17.24 8.04
CA ASN A 77 -4.22 18.53 8.29
C ASN A 77 -2.91 18.69 7.50
N GLY A 78 -2.68 19.87 6.90
CA GLY A 78 -1.52 20.14 6.06
C GLY A 78 -1.60 19.50 4.66
N PRO A 79 -0.49 19.47 3.91
CA PRO A 79 -0.47 18.89 2.56
C PRO A 79 -0.74 17.38 2.65
N THR A 80 -1.67 16.93 1.81
CA THR A 80 -2.10 15.53 1.80
C THR A 80 -2.21 15.04 0.37
N SER A 81 -1.53 13.95 0.10
CA SER A 81 -1.63 13.20 -1.14
C SER A 81 -2.32 11.86 -0.84
N VAL A 82 -3.06 11.34 -1.80
CA VAL A 82 -3.82 10.11 -1.67
C VAL A 82 -3.30 9.10 -2.68
N ALA A 83 -3.04 7.91 -2.22
CA ALA A 83 -2.73 6.75 -3.06
C ALA A 83 -3.89 5.78 -3.02
N PHE A 84 -4.40 5.42 -4.20
CA PHE A 84 -5.48 4.45 -4.39
C PHE A 84 -4.87 3.16 -4.94
N GLY A 85 -5.05 2.07 -4.22
CA GLY A 85 -4.59 0.74 -4.64
C GLY A 85 -5.74 -0.20 -4.96
N ASN A 86 -5.57 -1.00 -6.00
CA ASN A 86 -6.50 -2.08 -6.34
C ASN A 86 -6.30 -3.30 -5.44
N ASP A 87 -5.09 -3.43 -4.85
CA ASP A 87 -4.74 -4.47 -3.89
C ASP A 87 -4.78 -3.92 -2.45
N GLU A 88 -5.10 -4.77 -1.50
CA GLU A 88 -5.20 -4.40 -0.08
C GLU A 88 -3.84 -3.98 0.52
N VAL A 89 -2.74 -4.57 0.06
CA VAL A 89 -1.40 -4.37 0.62
C VAL A 89 -0.49 -3.55 -0.29
N GLY A 90 -0.72 -3.59 -1.61
CA GLY A 90 0.18 -3.01 -2.62
C GLY A 90 0.45 -1.52 -2.39
N ALA A 91 -0.60 -0.71 -2.20
CA ALA A 91 -0.45 0.72 -1.94
C ALA A 91 0.29 1.00 -0.63
N ALA A 92 -0.03 0.27 0.46
CA ALA A 92 0.62 0.44 1.75
C ALA A 92 2.12 0.12 1.70
N LYS A 93 2.51 -0.99 1.04
CA LYS A 93 3.90 -1.42 0.87
C LYS A 93 4.71 -0.35 0.13
N LEU A 94 4.24 0.09 -1.02
CA LEU A 94 4.91 1.10 -1.84
C LEU A 94 5.04 2.45 -1.12
N MET A 95 4.01 2.88 -0.38
CA MET A 95 4.05 4.13 0.38
C MET A 95 5.02 4.07 1.55
N VAL A 96 5.12 2.95 2.24
CA VAL A 96 6.11 2.76 3.33
C VAL A 96 7.52 2.63 2.77
N GLU A 97 7.73 1.97 1.63
CA GLU A 97 9.02 1.93 0.93
C GLU A 97 9.46 3.34 0.48
N ALA A 98 8.55 4.11 -0.10
CA ALA A 98 8.80 5.51 -0.44
C ALA A 98 9.13 6.36 0.80
N SER A 99 8.44 6.15 1.92
CA SER A 99 8.76 6.82 3.18
C SER A 99 10.17 6.48 3.69
N LYS A 100 10.62 5.23 3.54
CA LYS A 100 12.00 4.84 3.87
C LYS A 100 13.02 5.45 2.91
N LYS A 101 12.70 5.56 1.61
CA LYS A 101 13.59 6.10 0.56
C LYS A 101 13.76 7.61 0.67
N TYR A 102 12.68 8.35 0.98
CA TYR A 102 12.68 9.81 1.01
C TYR A 102 12.73 10.41 2.43
N GLY A 103 12.66 9.57 3.48
CA GLY A 103 12.79 9.98 4.88
C GLY A 103 11.71 10.97 5.31
N ASP A 104 12.10 12.02 6.01
CA ASP A 104 11.17 13.01 6.61
C ASP A 104 10.34 13.79 5.60
N LYS A 105 10.74 13.78 4.32
CA LYS A 105 10.00 14.48 3.25
C LYS A 105 8.73 13.78 2.81
N PHE A 106 8.61 12.49 3.16
CA PHE A 106 7.47 11.67 2.77
C PHE A 106 7.02 10.82 3.96
N THR A 107 5.94 11.24 4.60
CA THR A 107 5.42 10.59 5.81
C THR A 107 4.03 10.02 5.55
N VAL A 108 3.82 8.78 6.00
CA VAL A 108 2.49 8.15 5.99
C VAL A 108 1.71 8.67 7.19
N LYS A 109 0.51 9.16 6.97
CA LYS A 109 -0.39 9.69 8.01
C LYS A 109 -1.33 8.60 8.52
N SER A 110 -2.15 8.10 7.63
CA SER A 110 -3.18 7.09 7.92
C SER A 110 -3.54 6.34 6.64
N GLY A 111 -4.35 5.30 6.78
CA GLY A 111 -4.85 4.54 5.64
C GLY A 111 -6.24 3.99 5.90
N TYR A 112 -6.92 3.63 4.82
CA TYR A 112 -8.18 2.91 4.81
C TYR A 112 -7.97 1.61 4.04
N ILE A 113 -7.94 0.51 4.76
CA ILE A 113 -7.60 -0.81 4.20
C ILE A 113 -8.66 -1.79 4.66
N SER A 114 -9.24 -2.54 3.72
CA SER A 114 -10.31 -3.52 4.02
C SER A 114 -11.48 -2.93 4.82
N GLU A 115 -11.88 -1.70 4.46
CA GLU A 115 -12.97 -0.96 5.10
C GLU A 115 -12.71 -0.55 6.56
N GLU A 116 -11.48 -0.66 7.04
CA GLU A 116 -11.08 -0.25 8.38
C GLU A 116 -10.14 0.97 8.36
N TYR A 117 -10.30 1.82 9.36
CA TYR A 117 -9.35 2.91 9.62
C TYR A 117 -8.03 2.34 10.17
N CYS A 118 -6.92 2.73 9.56
CA CYS A 118 -5.58 2.32 9.96
C CYS A 118 -4.72 3.56 10.27
N ASP A 119 -4.21 3.62 11.48
CA ASP A 119 -3.20 4.60 11.88
C ASP A 119 -1.85 4.33 11.16
N ALA A 120 -0.94 5.29 11.15
CA ALA A 120 0.38 5.19 10.53
C ALA A 120 1.16 3.93 10.94
N ASN A 121 1.04 3.49 12.20
CA ASN A 121 1.67 2.27 12.68
C ASN A 121 0.99 0.99 12.14
N ALA A 122 -0.33 1.02 12.01
CA ALA A 122 -1.08 -0.07 11.40
C ALA A 122 -0.73 -0.20 9.90
N VAL A 123 -0.67 0.91 9.16
CA VAL A 123 -0.24 0.91 7.75
C VAL A 123 1.15 0.32 7.59
N LYS A 124 2.10 0.60 8.49
CA LYS A 124 3.43 -0.02 8.48
C LYS A 124 3.38 -1.53 8.71
N LYS A 125 2.47 -2.02 9.55
CA LYS A 125 2.25 -3.47 9.76
C LYS A 125 1.69 -4.12 8.48
N TYR A 126 0.67 -3.52 7.86
CA TYR A 126 0.14 -3.99 6.58
C TYR A 126 1.22 -4.00 5.48
N ALA A 127 2.07 -2.99 5.43
CA ALA A 127 3.18 -2.93 4.48
C ALA A 127 4.23 -4.04 4.67
N SER A 128 4.32 -4.65 5.85
CA SER A 128 5.21 -5.79 6.11
C SER A 128 4.67 -7.11 5.54
N ILE A 129 3.40 -7.17 5.16
CA ILE A 129 2.78 -8.35 4.57
C ILE A 129 3.27 -8.49 3.13
N PRO A 130 3.71 -9.67 2.70
CA PRO A 130 4.08 -9.93 1.32
C PRO A 130 2.92 -9.73 0.34
N SER A 131 3.23 -9.46 -0.92
CA SER A 131 2.23 -9.39 -1.97
C SER A 131 1.50 -10.73 -2.14
N LYS A 132 0.30 -10.69 -2.72
CA LYS A 132 -0.53 -11.89 -2.95
C LYS A 132 0.23 -12.99 -3.69
N ASN A 133 1.02 -12.63 -4.70
CA ASN A 133 1.83 -13.58 -5.46
C ASN A 133 2.98 -14.15 -4.64
N GLU A 134 3.61 -13.34 -3.79
CA GLU A 134 4.64 -13.79 -2.85
C GLU A 134 4.05 -14.76 -1.81
N LEU A 135 2.84 -14.50 -1.30
CA LEU A 135 2.14 -15.41 -0.37
C LEU A 135 1.83 -16.75 -1.03
N TYR A 136 1.38 -16.77 -2.28
CA TYR A 136 1.18 -18.01 -3.02
C TYR A 136 2.49 -18.77 -3.23
N SER A 137 3.58 -18.06 -3.53
CA SER A 137 4.91 -18.66 -3.67
C SER A 137 5.40 -19.28 -2.36
N MET A 138 5.20 -18.59 -1.23
CA MET A 138 5.52 -19.12 0.10
C MET A 138 4.70 -20.37 0.43
N LEU A 139 3.39 -20.36 0.12
CA LEU A 139 2.52 -21.51 0.33
C LEU A 139 2.98 -22.71 -0.51
N ALA A 140 3.25 -22.50 -1.79
CA ALA A 140 3.77 -23.56 -2.66
C ALA A 140 5.13 -24.08 -2.18
N GLY A 141 6.01 -23.19 -1.70
CA GLY A 141 7.29 -23.53 -1.11
C GLY A 141 7.15 -24.40 0.15
N THR A 142 6.22 -24.05 1.05
CA THR A 142 5.98 -24.84 2.27
C THR A 142 5.46 -26.23 1.93
N LEU A 143 4.55 -26.37 0.98
CA LEU A 143 4.06 -27.66 0.50
C LEU A 143 5.18 -28.51 -0.11
N SER A 144 6.08 -27.90 -0.87
CA SER A 144 7.23 -28.57 -1.49
C SER A 144 8.31 -28.97 -0.49
N ASN A 145 8.36 -28.31 0.69
CA ASN A 145 9.39 -28.58 1.70
C ASN A 145 9.32 -30.00 2.28
N PHE A 146 8.13 -30.61 2.33
CA PHE A 146 7.98 -31.99 2.80
C PHE A 146 8.73 -32.97 1.88
N THR A 147 8.54 -32.88 0.58
CA THR A 147 9.21 -33.74 -0.40
C THR A 147 10.72 -33.46 -0.47
N ARG A 148 11.10 -32.19 -0.41
CA ARG A 148 12.51 -31.77 -0.36
C ARG A 148 13.20 -32.26 0.91
N GLY A 149 12.55 -32.14 2.08
CA GLY A 149 13.09 -32.62 3.35
C GLY A 149 13.37 -34.12 3.35
N LEU A 150 12.46 -34.92 2.76
CA LEU A 150 12.66 -36.35 2.59
C LEU A 150 13.86 -36.66 1.67
N ALA A 151 13.94 -35.96 0.53
CA ALA A 151 15.05 -36.14 -0.42
C ALA A 151 16.41 -35.78 0.22
N VAL A 152 16.46 -34.70 1.00
CA VAL A 152 17.68 -34.28 1.74
C VAL A 152 18.07 -35.33 2.79
N ALA A 153 17.08 -35.86 3.55
CA ALA A 153 17.34 -36.88 4.55
C ALA A 153 17.89 -38.19 3.89
N VAL A 154 17.26 -38.63 2.82
CA VAL A 154 17.73 -39.81 2.06
C VAL A 154 19.15 -39.61 1.51
N LYS A 155 19.42 -38.43 0.95
CA LYS A 155 20.75 -38.07 0.47
C LYS A 155 21.78 -38.07 1.60
N ALA A 156 21.48 -37.46 2.76
CA ALA A 156 22.39 -37.44 3.90
C ALA A 156 22.69 -38.84 4.47
N VAL A 157 21.71 -39.76 4.43
CA VAL A 157 21.95 -41.16 4.80
C VAL A 157 22.81 -41.87 3.76
N ALA A 158 22.61 -41.60 2.48
CA ALA A 158 23.46 -42.18 1.42
C ALA A 158 24.91 -41.70 1.51
N ASP A 159 25.11 -40.41 1.73
CA ASP A 159 26.44 -39.79 1.89
C ASP A 159 27.16 -40.38 3.11
N LYS A 160 26.49 -40.50 4.27
CA LYS A 160 27.08 -41.14 5.46
C LYS A 160 27.42 -42.62 5.25
N LYS A 161 26.63 -43.36 4.47
CA LYS A 161 26.96 -44.75 4.17
C LYS A 161 28.16 -44.87 3.22
N ALA A 162 28.31 -43.95 2.26
CA ALA A 162 29.45 -43.88 1.38
C ALA A 162 30.74 -43.58 2.14
N GLU A 163 30.69 -42.61 3.11
CA GLU A 163 31.83 -42.30 3.99
C GLU A 163 32.22 -43.44 4.92
N ALA A 164 31.25 -44.26 5.37
CA ALA A 164 31.50 -45.40 6.26
C ALA A 164 32.05 -46.66 5.51
N GLN A 165 31.99 -46.63 4.18
CA GLN A 165 32.50 -47.74 3.33
C GLN A 165 33.84 -47.41 2.63
N ALA A 166 34.33 -46.19 2.79
CA ALA A 166 35.66 -45.74 2.32
C ALA A 166 36.67 -45.77 3.44
#